data_9083daedee45c816f79d022e65e35dd3
#
_entry.id   9083daedee45c816f79d022e65e35dd3
#
_cell.length_a   1.000
_cell.length_b   1.000
_cell.length_c   1.000
_cell.angle_alpha   90.00
_cell.angle_beta   90.00
_cell.angle_gamma   90.00
#
_symmetry.space_group_name_H-M   'P 1'
#
loop_
_entity.id
_entity.type
_entity.pdbx_description
1 polymer ?
#
loop_
_entity_poly.entity_id
_entity_poly.type
_entity_poly.pdbx_seq_one_letter_code
_entity_poly.pdbx_strand_id
1 'polypeptide(L)'
;MITRRKSRSLLLSAALARAGQALLRSRPPGGRERWERTNYAGRSVGLYAGPACAVSVAVGAGRAHPGAGLAVLAAGVCGAYDDVAGAGDPRRGFRAHLGALREGEITSGAVKLFGMSAAGLVAGALMKERFLDRVLAGVVIAGAAHVVNLLDVRPGRAAGAVLALGAPISGSAR
;
A
#
# COMPACT_ATOMS: atom_id res chain seq x y z
N MET A 1 -5.56 8.75 -24.57
CA MET A 1 -4.12 8.57 -24.95
C MET A 1 -3.25 8.85 -23.74
N ILE A 2 -2.51 7.87 -23.22
CA ILE A 2 -1.59 8.07 -22.08
C ILE A 2 -0.46 8.96 -22.56
N THR A 3 -0.23 10.10 -21.90
CA THR A 3 0.87 10.99 -22.28
C THR A 3 2.22 10.27 -22.13
N ARG A 4 3.21 10.60 -22.95
CA ARG A 4 4.58 10.02 -22.90
C ARG A 4 5.19 10.07 -21.47
N ARG A 5 4.86 11.09 -20.68
CA ARG A 5 5.31 11.24 -19.30
C ARG A 5 4.67 10.19 -18.37
N LYS A 6 3.38 9.93 -18.52
CA LYS A 6 2.65 8.91 -17.74
C LYS A 6 3.17 7.50 -18.07
N SER A 7 3.36 7.20 -19.35
CA SER A 7 3.92 5.90 -19.79
C SER A 7 5.33 5.68 -19.24
N ARG A 8 6.19 6.69 -19.25
CA ARG A 8 7.55 6.60 -18.69
C ARG A 8 7.53 6.36 -17.17
N SER A 9 6.64 7.03 -16.43
CA SER A 9 6.49 6.79 -14.99
C SER A 9 6.01 5.37 -14.70
N LEU A 10 5.06 4.86 -15.47
CA LEU A 10 4.56 3.48 -15.33
C LEU A 10 5.67 2.46 -15.59
N LEU A 11 6.40 2.59 -16.70
CA LEU A 11 7.50 1.68 -17.05
C LEU A 11 8.63 1.73 -16.02
N LEU A 12 8.97 2.92 -15.53
CA LEU A 12 9.96 3.09 -14.46
C LEU A 12 9.51 2.37 -13.19
N SER A 13 8.28 2.61 -12.75
CA SER A 13 7.75 1.95 -11.54
C SER A 13 7.72 0.43 -11.69
N ALA A 14 7.34 -0.09 -12.85
CA ALA A 14 7.34 -1.52 -13.11
C ALA A 14 8.76 -2.12 -13.09
N ALA A 15 9.72 -1.44 -13.72
CA ALA A 15 11.12 -1.86 -13.71
C ALA A 15 11.71 -1.84 -12.29
N LEU A 16 11.47 -0.78 -11.53
CA LEU A 16 11.92 -0.66 -10.14
C LEU A 16 11.29 -1.72 -9.24
N ALA A 17 9.98 -2.01 -9.41
CA ALA A 17 9.30 -3.05 -8.64
C ALA A 17 9.92 -4.43 -8.89
N ARG A 18 10.18 -4.75 -10.15
CA ARG A 18 10.82 -6.03 -10.51
C ARG A 18 12.26 -6.12 -9.99
N ALA A 19 13.05 -5.09 -10.17
CA ALA A 19 14.42 -5.04 -9.67
C ALA A 19 14.47 -5.11 -8.14
N GLY A 20 13.63 -4.33 -7.45
CA GLY A 20 13.53 -4.32 -6.00
C GLY A 20 13.09 -5.68 -5.43
N GLN A 21 12.08 -6.31 -6.05
CA GLN A 21 11.65 -7.66 -5.65
C GLN A 21 12.76 -8.71 -5.85
N ALA A 22 13.48 -8.66 -6.98
CA ALA A 22 14.59 -9.57 -7.24
C ALA A 22 15.73 -9.36 -6.23
N LEU A 23 16.06 -8.12 -5.92
CA LEU A 23 17.08 -7.77 -4.93
C LEU A 23 16.70 -8.26 -3.53
N LEU A 24 15.49 -7.95 -3.05
CA LEU A 24 15.01 -8.38 -1.73
C LEU A 24 14.95 -9.91 -1.62
N ARG A 25 14.59 -10.59 -2.70
CA ARG A 25 14.55 -12.06 -2.74
C ARG A 25 15.95 -12.68 -2.73
N SER A 26 16.92 -12.05 -3.39
CA SER A 26 18.31 -12.56 -3.44
C SER A 26 19.07 -12.28 -2.15
N ARG A 27 18.77 -11.15 -1.49
CA ARG A 27 19.42 -10.69 -0.25
C ARG A 27 18.38 -10.21 0.75
N PRO A 28 17.59 -11.13 1.36
CA PRO A 28 16.52 -10.75 2.27
C PRO A 28 17.08 -10.11 3.56
N PRO A 29 16.71 -8.86 3.87
CA PRO A 29 17.17 -8.20 5.09
C PRO A 29 16.72 -8.96 6.35
N GLY A 30 17.66 -9.35 7.20
CA GLY A 30 17.37 -10.10 8.43
C GLY A 30 16.99 -11.58 8.23
N GLY A 31 17.28 -12.14 7.04
CA GLY A 31 17.04 -13.55 6.72
C GLY A 31 15.68 -13.84 6.09
N ARG A 32 15.59 -15.00 5.43
CA ARG A 32 14.38 -15.42 4.68
C ARG A 32 13.16 -15.61 5.57
N GLU A 33 13.33 -16.09 6.78
CA GLU A 33 12.25 -16.40 7.72
C GLU A 33 11.35 -15.18 8.00
N ARG A 34 11.91 -13.97 7.97
CA ARG A 34 11.16 -12.74 8.15
C ARG A 34 10.26 -12.39 6.98
N TRP A 35 10.58 -12.90 5.79
CA TRP A 35 9.94 -12.53 4.52
C TRP A 35 9.08 -13.63 3.91
N GLU A 36 9.06 -14.80 4.52
CA GLU A 36 8.27 -15.94 4.03
C GLU A 36 7.12 -16.22 4.99
N ARG A 37 5.96 -16.51 4.42
CA ARG A 37 4.73 -16.85 5.14
C ARG A 37 4.05 -18.01 4.46
N THR A 38 3.33 -18.80 5.23
CA THR A 38 2.43 -19.82 4.69
C THR A 38 1.09 -19.19 4.38
N ASN A 39 0.63 -19.28 3.13
CA ASN A 39 -0.67 -18.79 2.74
C ASN A 39 -1.80 -19.75 3.16
N TYR A 40 -3.05 -19.37 2.90
CA TYR A 40 -4.23 -20.18 3.24
C TYR A 40 -4.26 -21.56 2.55
N ALA A 41 -3.51 -21.76 1.47
CA ALA A 41 -3.39 -23.04 0.75
C ALA A 41 -2.17 -23.86 1.17
N GLY A 42 -1.52 -23.50 2.30
CA GLY A 42 -0.34 -24.21 2.83
C GLY A 42 0.96 -23.97 2.03
N ARG A 43 0.98 -23.00 1.10
CA ARG A 43 2.17 -22.73 0.28
C ARG A 43 3.00 -21.61 0.88
N SER A 44 4.33 -21.76 0.86
CA SER A 44 5.23 -20.67 1.21
C SER A 44 5.16 -19.57 0.15
N VAL A 45 4.97 -18.34 0.61
CA VAL A 45 4.92 -17.13 -0.22
C VAL A 45 5.84 -16.07 0.37
N GLY A 46 6.53 -15.34 -0.51
CA GLY A 46 7.43 -14.26 -0.10
C GLY A 46 6.73 -12.90 -0.08
N LEU A 47 6.97 -12.13 0.97
CA LEU A 47 6.44 -10.77 1.16
C LEU A 47 7.23 -9.68 0.40
N TYR A 48 8.20 -10.06 -0.42
CA TYR A 48 9.13 -9.16 -1.11
C TYR A 48 8.43 -8.16 -2.06
N ALA A 49 7.29 -8.55 -2.62
CA ALA A 49 6.57 -7.73 -3.60
C ALA A 49 5.98 -6.47 -2.96
N GLY A 50 5.49 -6.53 -1.73
CA GLY A 50 4.88 -5.40 -1.02
C GLY A 50 5.82 -4.20 -0.94
N PRO A 51 6.96 -4.29 -0.23
CA PRO A 51 7.93 -3.20 -0.13
C PRO A 51 8.50 -2.75 -1.47
N ALA A 52 8.79 -3.68 -2.39
CA ALA A 52 9.29 -3.35 -3.71
C ALA A 52 8.28 -2.52 -4.51
N CYS A 53 7.00 -2.88 -4.48
CA CYS A 53 5.91 -2.12 -5.10
C CYS A 53 5.72 -0.76 -4.41
N ALA A 54 5.72 -0.71 -3.07
CA ALA A 54 5.55 0.54 -2.33
C ALA A 54 6.60 1.58 -2.72
N VAL A 55 7.88 1.21 -2.72
CA VAL A 55 8.97 2.11 -3.11
C VAL A 55 8.84 2.53 -4.58
N SER A 56 8.60 1.59 -5.48
CA SER A 56 8.56 1.88 -6.92
C SER A 56 7.36 2.75 -7.30
N VAL A 57 6.19 2.53 -6.69
CA VAL A 57 5.01 3.35 -6.90
C VAL A 57 5.18 4.71 -6.25
N ALA A 58 5.83 4.81 -5.07
CA ALA A 58 6.16 6.08 -4.43
C ALA A 58 7.05 6.95 -5.32
N VAL A 59 8.07 6.36 -5.95
CA VAL A 59 8.91 7.05 -6.94
C VAL A 59 8.09 7.51 -8.15
N GLY A 60 7.25 6.64 -8.71
CA GLY A 60 6.41 6.99 -9.86
C GLY A 60 5.39 8.07 -9.55
N ALA A 61 4.70 7.97 -8.41
CA ALA A 61 3.72 8.95 -7.94
C ALA A 61 4.38 10.27 -7.55
N GLY A 62 5.53 10.22 -6.88
CA GLY A 62 6.32 11.39 -6.47
C GLY A 62 6.80 12.24 -7.64
N ARG A 63 7.02 11.64 -8.80
CA ARG A 63 7.34 12.39 -10.05
C ARG A 63 6.16 13.21 -10.57
N ALA A 64 4.94 12.81 -10.25
CA ALA A 64 3.73 13.57 -10.59
C ALA A 64 3.40 14.59 -9.50
N HIS A 65 3.46 14.17 -8.24
CA HIS A 65 3.21 15.00 -7.07
C HIS A 65 3.96 14.47 -5.85
N PRO A 66 4.89 15.24 -5.23
CA PRO A 66 5.69 14.78 -4.10
C PRO A 66 4.85 14.24 -2.93
N GLY A 67 3.76 14.92 -2.58
CA GLY A 67 2.84 14.49 -1.53
C GLY A 67 2.21 13.12 -1.78
N ALA A 68 1.90 12.78 -3.06
CA ALA A 68 1.41 11.45 -3.41
C ALA A 68 2.50 10.38 -3.20
N GLY A 69 3.74 10.67 -3.58
CA GLY A 69 4.86 9.77 -3.35
C GLY A 69 5.10 9.49 -1.87
N LEU A 70 5.07 10.54 -1.04
CA LEU A 70 5.22 10.41 0.42
C LEU A 70 4.09 9.59 1.04
N ALA A 71 2.84 9.80 0.61
CA ALA A 71 1.70 9.04 1.11
C ALA A 71 1.80 7.54 0.79
N VAL A 72 2.19 7.21 -0.45
CA VAL A 72 2.40 5.82 -0.86
C VAL A 72 3.51 5.18 -0.03
N LEU A 73 4.62 5.90 0.18
CA LEU A 73 5.73 5.39 0.99
C LEU A 73 5.31 5.16 2.44
N ALA A 74 4.61 6.13 3.05
CA ALA A 74 4.11 6.00 4.42
C ALA A 74 3.13 4.82 4.58
N ALA A 75 2.18 4.67 3.66
CA ALA A 75 1.28 3.51 3.65
C ALA A 75 2.03 2.19 3.48
N GLY A 76 3.05 2.16 2.61
CA GLY A 76 3.92 1.00 2.39
C GLY A 76 4.71 0.62 3.65
N VAL A 77 5.22 1.59 4.39
CA VAL A 77 5.91 1.36 5.69
C VAL A 77 4.95 0.76 6.71
N CYS A 78 3.72 1.30 6.82
CA CYS A 78 2.70 0.75 7.72
C CYS A 78 2.35 -0.70 7.35
N GLY A 79 2.24 -1.01 6.05
CA GLY A 79 2.01 -2.37 5.56
C GLY A 79 3.16 -3.31 5.88
N ALA A 80 4.39 -2.91 5.60
CA ALA A 80 5.58 -3.71 5.90
C ALA A 80 5.77 -3.94 7.41
N TYR A 81 5.43 -2.94 8.23
CA TYR A 81 5.42 -3.09 9.68
C TYR A 81 4.41 -4.15 10.13
N ASP A 82 3.19 -4.10 9.61
CA ASP A 82 2.15 -5.10 9.93
C ASP A 82 2.57 -6.52 9.48
N ASP A 83 3.18 -6.66 8.32
CA ASP A 83 3.68 -7.93 7.81
C ASP A 83 4.77 -8.54 8.71
N VAL A 84 5.61 -7.71 9.34
CA VAL A 84 6.69 -8.16 10.22
C VAL A 84 6.23 -8.30 11.67
N ALA A 85 5.63 -7.25 12.24
CA ALA A 85 5.22 -7.20 13.64
C ALA A 85 3.91 -7.95 13.91
N GLY A 86 3.03 -8.06 12.91
CA GLY A 86 1.78 -8.83 12.98
C GLY A 86 1.95 -10.33 12.73
N ALA A 87 3.19 -10.79 12.50
CA ALA A 87 3.48 -12.21 12.33
C ALA A 87 3.14 -12.99 13.61
N GLY A 88 2.12 -13.84 13.53
CA GLY A 88 1.66 -14.62 14.69
C GLY A 88 0.47 -14.02 15.45
N ASP A 89 0.03 -12.79 15.17
CA ASP A 89 -1.21 -12.25 15.71
C ASP A 89 -2.42 -12.99 15.10
N PRO A 90 -3.25 -13.69 15.90
CA PRO A 90 -4.41 -14.41 15.38
C PRO A 90 -5.57 -13.47 15.03
N ARG A 91 -5.53 -12.23 15.49
CA ARG A 91 -6.60 -11.25 15.28
C ARG A 91 -6.74 -10.89 13.80
N ARG A 92 -7.97 -10.79 13.33
CA ARG A 92 -8.30 -10.45 11.94
C ARG A 92 -9.42 -9.43 11.90
N GLY A 93 -9.30 -8.50 10.95
CA GLY A 93 -10.27 -7.45 10.70
C GLY A 93 -10.22 -6.31 11.72
N PHE A 94 -10.70 -5.14 11.29
CA PHE A 94 -10.56 -3.89 12.06
C PHE A 94 -11.26 -3.93 13.42
N ARG A 95 -12.35 -4.71 13.56
CA ARG A 95 -13.10 -4.83 14.83
C ARG A 95 -12.26 -5.43 15.95
N ALA A 96 -11.46 -6.46 15.63
CA ALA A 96 -10.57 -7.10 16.62
C ALA A 96 -9.47 -6.13 17.07
N HIS A 97 -8.87 -5.37 16.15
CA HIS A 97 -7.84 -4.39 16.46
C HIS A 97 -8.39 -3.18 17.24
N LEU A 98 -9.62 -2.72 16.94
CA LEU A 98 -10.29 -1.68 17.73
C LEU A 98 -10.70 -2.16 19.11
N GLY A 99 -11.08 -3.44 19.26
CA GLY A 99 -11.33 -4.06 20.55
C GLY A 99 -10.09 -4.05 21.44
N ALA A 100 -8.97 -4.55 20.92
CA ALA A 100 -7.67 -4.53 21.61
C ALA A 100 -7.23 -3.11 22.00
N LEU A 101 -7.46 -2.12 21.12
CA LEU A 101 -7.14 -0.73 21.44
C LEU A 101 -7.97 -0.17 22.61
N ARG A 102 -9.25 -0.57 22.72
CA ARG A 102 -10.10 -0.21 23.89
C ARG A 102 -9.60 -0.82 25.19
N GLU A 103 -8.91 -1.93 25.11
CA GLU A 103 -8.25 -2.60 26.22
C GLU A 103 -6.84 -2.07 26.50
N GLY A 104 -6.43 -1.01 25.78
CA GLY A 104 -5.11 -0.37 25.92
C GLY A 104 -3.98 -1.05 25.13
N GLU A 105 -4.29 -2.04 24.28
CA GLU A 105 -3.30 -2.75 23.49
C GLU A 105 -3.19 -2.19 22.07
N ILE A 106 -1.99 -1.73 21.69
CA ILE A 106 -1.70 -1.23 20.32
C ILE A 106 -1.19 -2.41 19.47
N THR A 107 -2.04 -2.88 18.59
CA THR A 107 -1.70 -3.97 17.66
C THR A 107 -1.07 -3.44 16.37
N SER A 108 -0.33 -4.29 15.63
CA SER A 108 0.21 -3.93 14.32
C SER A 108 -0.89 -3.57 13.32
N GLY A 109 -2.03 -4.27 13.36
CA GLY A 109 -3.20 -3.95 12.55
C GLY A 109 -3.83 -2.60 12.89
N ALA A 110 -3.82 -2.17 14.18
CA ALA A 110 -4.24 -0.83 14.56
C ALA A 110 -3.27 0.23 14.02
N VAL A 111 -1.96 0.00 14.13
CA VAL A 111 -0.93 0.89 13.54
C VAL A 111 -1.14 1.04 12.04
N LYS A 112 -1.37 -0.06 11.32
CA LYS A 112 -1.65 -0.05 9.88
C LYS A 112 -2.93 0.74 9.57
N LEU A 113 -4.01 0.49 10.29
CA LEU A 113 -5.29 1.17 10.10
C LEU A 113 -5.16 2.70 10.25
N PHE A 114 -4.61 3.15 11.36
CA PHE A 114 -4.46 4.58 11.64
C PHE A 114 -3.35 5.22 10.82
N GLY A 115 -2.23 4.52 10.60
CA GLY A 115 -1.12 5.01 9.78
C GLY A 115 -1.51 5.23 8.32
N MET A 116 -2.23 4.30 7.70
CA MET A 116 -2.74 4.46 6.34
C MET A 116 -3.77 5.59 6.26
N SER A 117 -4.65 5.72 7.27
CA SER A 117 -5.61 6.82 7.34
C SER A 117 -4.92 8.17 7.45
N ALA A 118 -3.94 8.29 8.35
CA ALA A 118 -3.14 9.51 8.51
C ALA A 118 -2.36 9.85 7.23
N ALA A 119 -1.73 8.87 6.58
CA ALA A 119 -1.01 9.07 5.33
C ALA A 119 -1.94 9.61 4.23
N GLY A 120 -3.17 9.09 4.13
CA GLY A 120 -4.18 9.59 3.19
C GLY A 120 -4.59 11.03 3.48
N LEU A 121 -4.86 11.37 4.74
CA LEU A 121 -5.24 12.74 5.15
C LEU A 121 -4.10 13.73 4.90
N VAL A 122 -2.86 13.38 5.24
CA VAL A 122 -1.68 14.21 4.94
C VAL A 122 -1.52 14.39 3.43
N ALA A 123 -1.69 13.34 2.64
CA ALA A 123 -1.65 13.47 1.18
C ALA A 123 -2.71 14.45 0.67
N GLY A 124 -3.95 14.34 1.14
CA GLY A 124 -5.03 15.28 0.78
C GLY A 124 -4.67 16.71 1.14
N ALA A 125 -4.09 16.92 2.34
CA ALA A 125 -3.63 18.24 2.80
C ALA A 125 -2.52 18.83 1.93
N LEU A 126 -1.60 17.99 1.44
CA LEU A 126 -0.49 18.41 0.59
C LEU A 126 -0.88 18.62 -0.89
N MET A 127 -1.96 17.97 -1.34
CA MET A 127 -2.37 17.97 -2.74
C MET A 127 -3.47 18.99 -3.08
N LYS A 128 -4.16 19.52 -2.07
CA LYS A 128 -5.29 20.45 -2.24
C LYS A 128 -5.08 21.72 -1.45
N GLU A 129 -5.67 22.82 -1.91
CA GLU A 129 -5.55 24.13 -1.26
C GLU A 129 -6.70 24.41 -0.30
N ARG A 130 -7.96 24.12 -0.72
CA ARG A 130 -9.16 24.40 0.06
C ARG A 130 -9.33 23.34 1.14
N PHE A 131 -9.71 23.74 2.34
CA PHE A 131 -9.86 22.85 3.50
C PHE A 131 -10.79 21.64 3.21
N LEU A 132 -11.96 21.88 2.65
CA LEU A 132 -12.91 20.82 2.33
C LEU A 132 -12.32 19.82 1.33
N ASP A 133 -11.64 20.31 0.27
CA ASP A 133 -11.00 19.47 -0.73
C ASP A 133 -9.83 18.64 -0.14
N ARG A 134 -9.11 19.19 0.85
CA ARG A 134 -8.07 18.47 1.61
C ARG A 134 -8.65 17.26 2.34
N VAL A 135 -9.73 17.50 3.07
CA VAL A 135 -10.42 16.45 3.84
C VAL A 135 -11.00 15.40 2.91
N LEU A 136 -11.75 15.81 1.88
CA LEU A 136 -12.36 14.88 0.92
C LEU A 136 -11.30 14.06 0.17
N ALA A 137 -10.25 14.70 -0.31
CA ALA A 137 -9.14 13.98 -0.97
C ALA A 137 -8.47 12.98 -0.01
N GLY A 138 -8.23 13.39 1.23
CA GLY A 138 -7.65 12.52 2.25
C GLY A 138 -8.51 11.30 2.55
N VAL A 139 -9.83 11.50 2.71
CA VAL A 139 -10.80 10.42 2.94
C VAL A 139 -10.86 9.47 1.74
N VAL A 140 -10.87 10.00 0.52
CA VAL A 140 -10.87 9.17 -0.69
C VAL A 140 -9.58 8.35 -0.81
N ILE A 141 -8.41 8.94 -0.55
CA ILE A 141 -7.13 8.24 -0.62
C ILE A 141 -7.06 7.15 0.46
N ALA A 142 -7.38 7.47 1.71
CA ALA A 142 -7.39 6.50 2.81
C ALA A 142 -8.42 5.39 2.56
N GLY A 143 -9.64 5.76 2.16
CA GLY A 143 -10.72 4.82 1.87
C GLY A 143 -10.37 3.85 0.75
N ALA A 144 -9.78 4.33 -0.34
CA ALA A 144 -9.31 3.48 -1.44
C ALA A 144 -8.24 2.48 -0.97
N ALA A 145 -7.28 2.94 -0.16
CA ALA A 145 -6.26 2.07 0.40
C ALA A 145 -6.85 0.97 1.30
N HIS A 146 -7.81 1.33 2.16
CA HIS A 146 -8.50 0.35 3.01
C HIS A 146 -9.37 -0.63 2.22
N VAL A 147 -10.08 -0.18 1.19
CA VAL A 147 -10.87 -1.06 0.32
C VAL A 147 -9.97 -2.08 -0.38
N VAL A 148 -8.85 -1.64 -0.96
CA VAL A 148 -7.88 -2.56 -1.59
C VAL A 148 -7.32 -3.56 -0.57
N ASN A 149 -6.97 -3.10 0.63
CA ASN A 149 -6.49 -3.97 1.71
C ASN A 149 -7.56 -5.00 2.16
N LEU A 150 -8.84 -4.62 2.21
CA LEU A 150 -9.94 -5.54 2.52
C LEU A 150 -10.18 -6.58 1.41
N LEU A 151 -9.90 -6.24 0.17
CA LEU A 151 -10.03 -7.15 -0.97
C LEU A 151 -8.85 -8.13 -1.09
N ASP A 152 -7.75 -7.85 -0.41
CA ASP A 152 -6.51 -8.66 -0.45
C ASP A 152 -6.59 -9.91 0.45
N VAL A 153 -7.65 -10.69 0.27
CA VAL A 153 -7.91 -11.93 1.01
C VAL A 153 -7.60 -13.19 0.19
N ARG A 154 -7.40 -13.06 -1.13
CA ARG A 154 -7.02 -14.15 -2.04
C ARG A 154 -6.15 -13.62 -3.18
N PRO A 155 -5.27 -14.46 -3.76
CA PRO A 155 -4.40 -14.07 -4.87
C PRO A 155 -5.17 -13.39 -6.02
N GLY A 156 -4.65 -12.26 -6.48
CA GLY A 156 -5.18 -11.52 -7.63
C GLY A 156 -6.36 -10.57 -7.34
N ARG A 157 -7.04 -10.68 -6.20
CA ARG A 157 -8.20 -9.81 -5.92
C ARG A 157 -7.85 -8.35 -5.80
N ALA A 158 -6.85 -8.02 -4.98
CA ALA A 158 -6.38 -6.63 -4.83
C ALA A 158 -5.85 -6.09 -6.16
N ALA A 159 -5.04 -6.86 -6.88
CA ALA A 159 -4.53 -6.47 -8.19
C ALA A 159 -5.66 -6.25 -9.21
N GLY A 160 -6.64 -7.15 -9.26
CA GLY A 160 -7.82 -7.00 -10.11
C GLY A 160 -8.64 -5.74 -9.79
N ALA A 161 -8.84 -5.45 -8.50
CA ALA A 161 -9.54 -4.23 -8.08
C ALA A 161 -8.80 -2.96 -8.50
N VAL A 162 -7.47 -2.92 -8.30
CA VAL A 162 -6.63 -1.78 -8.72
C VAL A 162 -6.69 -1.58 -10.24
N LEU A 163 -6.62 -2.65 -11.03
CA LEU A 163 -6.74 -2.58 -12.48
C LEU A 163 -8.13 -2.09 -12.91
N ALA A 164 -9.20 -2.61 -12.30
CA ALA A 164 -10.57 -2.20 -12.59
C ALA A 164 -10.83 -0.73 -12.26
N LEU A 165 -10.34 -0.24 -11.12
CA LEU A 165 -10.46 1.16 -10.72
C LEU A 165 -9.58 2.09 -11.56
N GLY A 166 -8.42 1.62 -12.01
CA GLY A 166 -7.47 2.40 -12.81
C GLY A 166 -7.82 2.49 -14.30
N ALA A 167 -8.52 1.50 -14.85
CA ALA A 167 -8.83 1.43 -16.28
C ALA A 167 -9.66 2.63 -16.80
N PRO A 168 -10.75 3.07 -16.12
CA PRO A 168 -11.51 4.24 -16.56
C PRO A 168 -10.70 5.52 -16.57
N ILE A 169 -9.82 5.70 -15.57
CA ILE A 169 -8.96 6.89 -15.42
C ILE A 169 -7.93 6.97 -16.56
N SER A 170 -7.46 5.82 -17.04
CA SER A 170 -6.52 5.74 -18.17
C SER A 170 -7.17 6.10 -19.51
N GLY A 171 -8.47 5.86 -19.66
CA GLY A 171 -9.24 6.12 -20.88
C GLY A 171 -9.83 7.53 -20.99
N SER A 172 -10.02 8.24 -19.88
CA SER A 172 -10.71 9.54 -19.83
C SER A 172 -9.81 10.76 -20.10
N ALA A 173 -8.53 10.57 -20.39
CA ALA A 173 -7.61 11.65 -20.77
C ALA A 173 -7.76 11.99 -22.27
N ARG A 174 -8.90 12.55 -22.67
CA ARG A 174 -9.08 13.26 -23.95
C ARG A 174 -8.94 14.75 -23.71
#